data_dd0271991584b312326dea1f61fbb4d3
#
_entry.id   dd0271991584b312326dea1f61fbb4d3
#
_cell.length_a   1.000
_cell.length_b   1.000
_cell.length_c   1.000
_cell.angle_alpha   90.00
_cell.angle_beta   90.00
_cell.angle_gamma   90.00
#
_symmetry.space_group_name_H-M   'P 1'
#
loop_
_entity.id
_entity.type
_entity.pdbx_description
1 polymer ?
#
loop_
_entity_poly.entity_id
_entity_poly.type
_entity_poly.pdbx_seq_one_letter_code
_entity_poly.pdbx_strand_id
1 'polypeptide(L)'
;MSSMPSSAHRPAQPFAAPADPRPLRRACARSAVAALALACCSCNLFNTSSGMSREQALNAPSTGFARDGVDILVQAAPGLNPADGHPHTVVVGVLQAEQADALQALAARPDRLQAALADGATPAGVLLLSRFVVQPGQTCRQRLDRMQGARAVGLAVGYAQRGPAPPLRVYDIPLEVESEGWVLRSYTARTGPLHLQLVLGADDIVQAGALPDASQAAKSPVAPCLPLAPV
;
A
#
# COMPACT_ATOMS: atom_id res chain seq x y z
N MET A 1 19.37 -18.18 65.95
CA MET A 1 20.49 -18.10 66.87
C MET A 1 21.30 -16.89 66.51
N SER A 2 21.24 -15.95 67.40
CA SER A 2 22.28 -15.04 67.87
C SER A 2 22.79 -14.02 66.84
N SER A 3 22.95 -12.76 67.12
CA SER A 3 22.63 -11.84 68.24
C SER A 3 23.14 -10.47 67.76
N MET A 4 22.43 -9.42 68.07
CA MET A 4 22.90 -8.02 68.07
C MET A 4 24.01 -7.85 69.10
N PRO A 5 24.80 -6.76 69.04
CA PRO A 5 24.48 -5.53 69.84
C PRO A 5 24.83 -4.22 69.10
N SER A 6 24.09 -3.23 69.16
CA SER A 6 23.94 -2.02 70.02
C SER A 6 25.20 -1.37 70.53
N SER A 7 25.42 -0.09 70.24
CA SER A 7 26.00 1.02 71.07
C SER A 7 26.18 2.27 70.19
N ALA A 8 25.61 3.35 70.43
CA ALA A 8 25.51 4.35 71.45
C ALA A 8 26.14 5.68 71.00
N HIS A 9 25.30 6.64 71.03
CA HIS A 9 25.37 8.10 71.19
C HIS A 9 26.69 8.78 71.46
N ARG A 10 26.94 9.90 70.77
CA ARG A 10 27.39 11.16 71.35
C ARG A 10 27.08 12.39 70.53
N PRO A 11 26.62 13.50 71.13
CA PRO A 11 26.33 14.75 70.43
C PRO A 11 27.54 15.66 70.38
N ALA A 12 27.74 16.44 69.36
CA ALA A 12 28.72 17.50 69.30
C ALA A 12 28.09 18.83 68.85
N GLN A 13 28.52 19.86 69.54
CA GLN A 13 28.03 21.23 69.63
C GLN A 13 28.21 22.08 68.35
N PRO A 14 27.56 23.25 68.28
CA PRO A 14 27.51 24.10 67.15
C PRO A 14 28.71 25.04 67.02
N PHE A 15 29.26 25.11 65.79
CA PHE A 15 30.21 26.18 65.47
C PHE A 15 29.46 27.26 64.62
N ALA A 16 29.67 28.51 65.09
CA ALA A 16 29.16 29.72 64.48
C ALA A 16 29.74 29.96 63.07
N ALA A 17 28.91 30.31 62.12
CA ALA A 17 29.33 30.71 60.82
C ALA A 17 29.68 32.19 60.72
N PRO A 18 30.74 32.59 59.99
CA PRO A 18 30.96 33.99 59.62
C PRO A 18 30.04 34.42 58.47
N ALA A 19 29.55 35.65 58.59
CA ALA A 19 28.72 36.35 57.65
C ALA A 19 29.40 36.57 56.28
N ASP A 20 28.79 36.17 55.22
CA ASP A 20 29.27 36.33 53.87
C ASP A 20 28.56 37.53 53.20
N PRO A 21 29.25 38.59 52.77
CA PRO A 21 28.65 39.77 52.16
C PRO A 21 28.78 39.69 50.64
N ARG A 22 27.85 39.03 49.91
CA ARG A 22 27.73 39.22 48.45
C ARG A 22 26.38 38.77 47.88
N PRO A 23 25.28 39.57 47.93
CA PRO A 23 24.05 39.20 47.23
C PRO A 23 23.95 39.71 45.77
N LEU A 24 24.91 40.49 45.25
CA LEU A 24 24.74 41.17 43.95
C LEU A 24 25.18 40.38 42.71
N ARG A 25 25.97 39.30 42.85
CA ARG A 25 26.41 38.52 41.67
C ARG A 25 25.48 37.37 41.28
N ARG A 26 24.52 36.99 42.11
CA ARG A 26 23.60 35.88 41.79
C ARG A 26 22.39 36.29 40.96
N ALA A 27 22.07 37.57 40.88
CA ALA A 27 20.94 38.07 40.11
C ALA A 27 21.22 38.05 38.56
N CYS A 28 22.45 38.39 38.14
CA CYS A 28 22.80 38.41 36.72
C CYS A 28 22.95 37.02 36.08
N ALA A 29 23.36 36.01 36.86
CA ALA A 29 23.52 34.64 36.32
C ALA A 29 22.16 33.95 36.02
N ARG A 30 21.11 34.28 36.81
CA ARG A 30 19.77 33.71 36.59
C ARG A 30 19.07 34.31 35.34
N SER A 31 19.31 35.55 35.01
CA SER A 31 18.75 36.20 33.80
C SER A 31 19.39 35.69 32.53
N ALA A 32 20.68 35.35 32.54
CA ALA A 32 21.37 34.81 31.36
C ALA A 32 20.94 33.37 31.04
N VAL A 33 20.64 32.54 32.02
CA VAL A 33 20.15 31.17 31.82
C VAL A 33 18.72 31.16 31.31
N ALA A 34 17.87 32.09 31.79
CA ALA A 34 16.49 32.23 31.31
C ALA A 34 16.42 32.70 29.83
N ALA A 35 17.31 33.61 29.43
CA ALA A 35 17.39 34.08 28.04
C ALA A 35 17.89 32.98 27.08
N LEU A 36 18.81 32.12 27.52
CA LEU A 36 19.32 31.00 26.73
C LEU A 36 18.29 29.88 26.58
N ALA A 37 17.46 29.64 27.58
CA ALA A 37 16.39 28.66 27.53
C ALA A 37 15.25 29.08 26.58
N LEU A 38 14.95 30.38 26.48
CA LEU A 38 13.95 30.89 25.49
C LEU A 38 14.48 30.82 24.05
N ALA A 39 15.79 30.94 23.83
CA ALA A 39 16.38 30.81 22.49
C ALA A 39 16.35 29.34 21.96
N CYS A 40 16.41 28.35 22.84
CA CYS A 40 16.29 26.93 22.45
C CYS A 40 14.86 26.50 22.16
N CYS A 41 13.84 27.15 22.74
CA CYS A 41 12.44 26.84 22.44
C CYS A 41 11.96 27.43 21.10
N SER A 42 12.60 28.49 20.57
CA SER A 42 12.22 29.10 19.31
C SER A 42 12.62 28.28 18.07
N CYS A 43 13.59 27.37 18.17
CA CYS A 43 13.98 26.50 17.05
C CYS A 43 12.93 25.41 16.73
N ASN A 44 12.07 25.03 17.68
CA ASN A 44 11.03 24.02 17.43
C ASN A 44 9.74 24.60 16.85
N LEU A 45 9.49 25.92 16.97
CA LEU A 45 8.30 26.54 16.39
C LEU A 45 8.39 26.75 14.87
N PHE A 46 9.61 26.82 14.30
CA PHE A 46 9.80 26.94 12.86
C PHE A 46 9.78 25.61 12.12
N ASN A 47 9.89 24.47 12.83
CA ASN A 47 9.94 23.16 12.21
C ASN A 47 8.55 22.52 12.03
N THR A 48 7.49 23.12 12.53
CA THR A 48 6.09 22.62 12.41
C THR A 48 5.32 23.21 11.25
N SER A 49 5.95 24.09 10.43
CA SER A 49 5.27 24.76 9.32
C SER A 49 5.70 24.30 7.94
N SER A 50 6.61 23.33 7.82
CA SER A 50 6.94 22.76 6.52
C SER A 50 5.85 21.76 6.16
N GLY A 51 4.97 22.15 5.23
CA GLY A 51 4.04 21.19 4.62
C GLY A 51 4.79 19.97 4.07
N MET A 52 4.11 18.84 3.99
CA MET A 52 4.70 17.60 3.44
C MET A 52 5.19 17.87 2.01
N SER A 53 6.45 17.55 1.71
CA SER A 53 6.97 17.69 0.35
C SER A 53 6.30 16.66 -0.58
N ARG A 54 6.30 16.93 -1.90
CA ARG A 54 5.74 16.01 -2.88
C ARG A 54 6.41 14.64 -2.81
N GLU A 55 7.72 14.61 -2.62
CA GLU A 55 8.48 13.37 -2.50
C GLU A 55 8.10 12.57 -1.24
N GLN A 56 7.97 13.25 -0.10
CA GLN A 56 7.48 12.62 1.13
C GLN A 56 6.07 12.05 0.98
N ALA A 57 5.16 12.77 0.31
CA ALA A 57 3.82 12.29 0.02
C ALA A 57 3.85 11.04 -0.88
N LEU A 58 4.67 11.02 -1.93
CA LEU A 58 4.81 9.87 -2.82
C LEU A 58 5.43 8.64 -2.14
N ASN A 59 6.34 8.85 -1.17
CA ASN A 59 6.96 7.76 -0.42
C ASN A 59 6.03 7.13 0.62
N ALA A 60 5.02 7.88 1.10
CA ALA A 60 4.05 7.40 2.08
C ALA A 60 2.60 7.72 1.63
N PRO A 61 2.14 7.18 0.49
CA PRO A 61 0.80 7.45 0.00
C PRO A 61 -0.27 6.81 0.88
N SER A 62 -1.43 7.44 0.98
CA SER A 62 -2.60 6.82 1.58
C SER A 62 -3.14 5.71 0.67
N THR A 63 -3.24 4.51 1.21
CA THR A 63 -3.69 3.30 0.51
C THR A 63 -5.00 2.78 1.11
N GLY A 64 -5.99 3.66 1.22
CA GLY A 64 -7.31 3.31 1.76
C GLY A 64 -8.09 2.35 0.86
N PHE A 65 -9.13 1.72 1.43
CA PHE A 65 -10.13 0.96 0.66
C PHE A 65 -10.84 1.88 -0.36
N ALA A 66 -11.12 1.35 -1.55
CA ALA A 66 -11.92 2.06 -2.55
C ALA A 66 -12.89 1.10 -3.24
N ARG A 67 -14.19 1.45 -3.20
CA ARG A 67 -15.20 0.70 -3.96
C ARG A 67 -14.95 0.87 -5.45
N ASP A 68 -15.08 -0.22 -6.23
CA ASP A 68 -14.85 -0.26 -7.68
C ASP A 68 -13.48 0.34 -8.08
N GLY A 69 -12.49 0.27 -7.20
CA GLY A 69 -11.17 0.88 -7.41
C GLY A 69 -10.31 0.17 -8.45
N VAL A 70 -10.70 -1.04 -8.90
CA VAL A 70 -10.08 -1.79 -10.00
C VAL A 70 -11.16 -2.13 -11.01
N ASP A 71 -10.97 -1.71 -12.25
CA ASP A 71 -11.94 -1.86 -13.35
C ASP A 71 -11.24 -2.47 -14.57
N ILE A 72 -11.71 -3.63 -15.04
CA ILE A 72 -11.07 -4.41 -16.06
C ILE A 72 -12.08 -4.69 -17.19
N LEU A 73 -11.79 -4.20 -18.40
CA LEU A 73 -12.48 -4.58 -19.61
C LEU A 73 -11.81 -5.81 -20.20
N VAL A 74 -12.54 -6.91 -20.33
CA VAL A 74 -12.04 -8.17 -20.85
C VAL A 74 -12.66 -8.44 -22.22
N GLN A 75 -11.80 -8.82 -23.17
CA GLN A 75 -12.19 -9.25 -24.50
C GLN A 75 -11.51 -10.59 -24.81
N ALA A 76 -12.29 -11.61 -25.12
CA ALA A 76 -11.79 -12.96 -25.41
C ALA A 76 -11.96 -13.31 -26.90
N ALA A 77 -10.94 -13.94 -27.45
CA ALA A 77 -11.00 -14.48 -28.81
C ALA A 77 -12.04 -15.62 -28.91
N PRO A 78 -12.70 -15.81 -30.04
CA PRO A 78 -13.61 -16.94 -30.27
C PRO A 78 -12.93 -18.31 -30.07
N GLY A 79 -11.64 -18.41 -30.37
CA GLY A 79 -10.84 -19.62 -30.18
C GLY A 79 -10.13 -19.72 -28.84
N LEU A 80 -10.68 -19.10 -27.78
CA LEU A 80 -10.08 -19.07 -26.43
C LEU A 80 -9.84 -20.49 -25.89
N ASN A 81 -8.63 -20.74 -25.34
CA ASN A 81 -8.27 -21.94 -24.56
C ASN A 81 -8.67 -23.26 -25.25
N PRO A 82 -8.18 -23.54 -26.47
CA PRO A 82 -8.58 -24.72 -27.21
C PRO A 82 -8.07 -26.01 -26.55
N ALA A 83 -8.99 -26.96 -26.38
CA ALA A 83 -8.68 -28.33 -25.98
C ALA A 83 -9.57 -29.26 -26.82
N ASP A 84 -9.00 -30.38 -27.26
CA ASP A 84 -9.69 -31.38 -28.08
C ASP A 84 -10.39 -30.78 -29.34
N GLY A 85 -9.80 -29.74 -29.92
CA GLY A 85 -10.31 -29.04 -31.10
C GLY A 85 -11.46 -28.08 -30.85
N HIS A 86 -11.86 -27.84 -29.59
CA HIS A 86 -12.93 -26.94 -29.19
C HIS A 86 -12.43 -25.81 -28.24
N PRO A 87 -13.01 -24.62 -28.39
CA PRO A 87 -12.71 -23.53 -27.47
C PRO A 87 -13.38 -23.75 -26.10
N HIS A 88 -12.66 -23.38 -25.03
CA HIS A 88 -13.13 -23.53 -23.64
C HIS A 88 -13.03 -22.24 -22.86
N THR A 89 -13.76 -22.19 -21.77
CA THR A 89 -13.68 -21.10 -20.78
C THR A 89 -12.33 -21.05 -20.10
N VAL A 90 -11.95 -19.87 -19.62
CA VAL A 90 -10.78 -19.68 -18.74
C VAL A 90 -11.20 -19.06 -17.42
N VAL A 91 -10.43 -19.35 -16.38
CA VAL A 91 -10.48 -18.61 -15.12
C VAL A 91 -9.49 -17.47 -15.19
N VAL A 92 -9.96 -16.27 -14.91
CA VAL A 92 -9.12 -15.10 -14.73
C VAL A 92 -9.03 -14.77 -13.25
N GLY A 93 -7.81 -14.64 -12.73
CA GLY A 93 -7.51 -14.22 -11.38
C GLY A 93 -7.01 -12.79 -11.34
N VAL A 94 -7.55 -12.01 -10.41
CA VAL A 94 -7.08 -10.66 -10.07
C VAL A 94 -6.51 -10.70 -8.67
N LEU A 95 -5.22 -10.48 -8.55
CA LEU A 95 -4.49 -10.52 -7.29
C LEU A 95 -4.14 -9.10 -6.86
N GLN A 96 -4.47 -8.73 -5.65
CA GLN A 96 -4.10 -7.44 -5.07
C GLN A 96 -3.01 -7.64 -4.02
N ALA A 97 -1.97 -6.82 -4.03
CA ALA A 97 -0.85 -6.92 -3.09
C ALA A 97 -0.37 -5.52 -2.63
N GLU A 98 0.27 -5.49 -1.46
CA GLU A 98 0.91 -4.26 -0.97
C GLU A 98 2.12 -3.86 -1.80
N GLN A 99 2.81 -4.83 -2.40
CA GLN A 99 4.02 -4.61 -3.19
C GLN A 99 4.00 -5.47 -4.45
N ALA A 100 4.49 -4.93 -5.55
CA ALA A 100 4.62 -5.64 -6.83
C ALA A 100 5.54 -6.86 -6.74
N ASP A 101 6.56 -6.80 -5.88
CA ASP A 101 7.53 -7.88 -5.69
C ASP A 101 6.89 -9.20 -5.25
N ALA A 102 5.83 -9.14 -4.43
CA ALA A 102 5.09 -10.33 -4.01
C ALA A 102 4.42 -11.02 -5.21
N LEU A 103 3.86 -10.24 -6.14
CA LEU A 103 3.25 -10.73 -7.37
C LEU A 103 4.31 -11.24 -8.36
N GLN A 104 5.45 -10.57 -8.47
CA GLN A 104 6.57 -11.03 -9.31
C GLN A 104 7.15 -12.34 -8.79
N ALA A 105 7.31 -12.48 -7.47
CA ALA A 105 7.73 -13.74 -6.84
C ALA A 105 6.73 -14.88 -7.08
N LEU A 106 5.44 -14.58 -7.18
CA LEU A 106 4.40 -15.56 -7.54
C LEU A 106 4.47 -15.90 -9.03
N ALA A 107 4.70 -14.93 -9.91
CA ALA A 107 4.89 -15.15 -11.35
C ALA A 107 6.04 -16.12 -11.65
N ALA A 108 7.10 -16.10 -10.84
CA ALA A 108 8.21 -17.04 -10.94
C ALA A 108 7.85 -18.49 -10.49
N ARG A 109 6.64 -18.70 -9.98
CA ARG A 109 6.14 -20.02 -9.49
C ARG A 109 4.80 -20.36 -10.14
N PRO A 110 4.82 -20.72 -11.44
CA PRO A 110 3.61 -20.96 -12.23
C PRO A 110 2.69 -22.03 -11.64
N ASP A 111 3.25 -23.07 -11.02
CA ASP A 111 2.46 -24.15 -10.41
C ASP A 111 1.64 -23.62 -9.20
N ARG A 112 2.22 -22.75 -8.38
CA ARG A 112 1.50 -22.13 -7.26
C ARG A 112 0.42 -21.16 -7.73
N LEU A 113 0.71 -20.42 -8.79
CA LEU A 113 -0.28 -19.53 -9.39
C LEU A 113 -1.45 -20.34 -9.98
N GLN A 114 -1.15 -21.45 -10.68
CA GLN A 114 -2.18 -22.33 -11.22
C GLN A 114 -3.05 -22.95 -10.11
N ALA A 115 -2.43 -23.45 -9.04
CA ALA A 115 -3.16 -23.96 -7.87
C ALA A 115 -4.07 -22.89 -7.27
N ALA A 116 -3.57 -21.66 -7.06
CA ALA A 116 -4.37 -20.56 -6.54
C ALA A 116 -5.58 -20.22 -7.44
N LEU A 117 -5.40 -20.26 -8.78
CA LEU A 117 -6.49 -20.06 -9.72
C LEU A 117 -7.54 -21.18 -9.65
N ALA A 118 -7.10 -22.44 -9.47
CA ALA A 118 -7.99 -23.59 -9.36
C ALA A 118 -8.74 -23.59 -8.01
N ASP A 119 -8.01 -23.50 -6.90
CA ASP A 119 -8.54 -23.68 -5.55
C ASP A 119 -9.18 -22.42 -4.97
N GLY A 120 -8.78 -21.23 -5.46
CA GLY A 120 -9.24 -19.94 -4.93
C GLY A 120 -8.55 -19.51 -3.63
N ALA A 121 -7.57 -20.26 -3.18
CA ALA A 121 -6.79 -19.88 -2.00
C ALA A 121 -5.90 -18.66 -2.29
N THR A 122 -5.97 -17.65 -1.43
CA THR A 122 -5.14 -16.45 -1.57
C THR A 122 -3.67 -16.79 -1.25
N PRO A 123 -2.73 -16.59 -2.18
CA PRO A 123 -1.32 -16.88 -1.95
C PRO A 123 -0.69 -15.97 -0.89
N ALA A 124 0.39 -16.43 -0.27
CA ALA A 124 1.14 -15.61 0.68
C ALA A 124 1.69 -14.34 0.02
N GLY A 125 1.56 -13.20 0.71
CA GLY A 125 1.95 -11.88 0.20
C GLY A 125 0.91 -11.20 -0.70
N VAL A 126 -0.23 -11.86 -0.94
CA VAL A 126 -1.39 -11.32 -1.65
C VAL A 126 -2.46 -10.95 -0.63
N LEU A 127 -3.06 -9.77 -0.77
CA LEU A 127 -4.14 -9.29 0.09
C LEU A 127 -5.47 -9.93 -0.27
N LEU A 128 -5.73 -10.08 -1.57
CA LEU A 128 -6.97 -10.63 -2.09
C LEU A 128 -6.74 -11.28 -3.46
N LEU A 129 -7.32 -12.47 -3.66
CA LEU A 129 -7.51 -13.10 -4.96
C LEU A 129 -9.00 -13.09 -5.30
N SER A 130 -9.36 -12.39 -6.37
CA SER A 130 -10.71 -12.44 -6.96
C SER A 130 -10.65 -13.24 -8.24
N ARG A 131 -11.63 -14.12 -8.48
CA ARG A 131 -11.68 -14.99 -9.66
C ARG A 131 -12.99 -14.80 -10.41
N PHE A 132 -12.93 -14.86 -11.74
CA PHE A 132 -14.11 -14.88 -12.61
C PHE A 132 -13.86 -15.72 -13.86
N VAL A 133 -14.92 -16.13 -14.51
CA VAL A 133 -14.86 -16.96 -15.72
C VAL A 133 -15.11 -16.10 -16.95
N VAL A 134 -14.35 -16.37 -18.02
CA VAL A 134 -14.52 -15.76 -19.34
C VAL A 134 -14.75 -16.84 -20.36
N GLN A 135 -15.78 -16.64 -21.19
CA GLN A 135 -16.16 -17.55 -22.27
C GLN A 135 -15.51 -17.16 -23.60
N PRO A 136 -15.33 -18.11 -24.53
CA PRO A 136 -14.89 -17.82 -25.90
C PRO A 136 -15.75 -16.76 -26.56
N GLY A 137 -15.11 -15.75 -27.20
CA GLY A 137 -15.78 -14.64 -27.87
C GLY A 137 -16.48 -13.63 -26.95
N GLN A 138 -16.39 -13.79 -25.64
CA GLN A 138 -17.04 -12.90 -24.68
C GLN A 138 -16.32 -11.56 -24.56
N THR A 139 -17.10 -10.47 -24.47
CA THR A 139 -16.66 -9.18 -23.96
C THR A 139 -17.40 -8.94 -22.64
N CYS A 140 -16.69 -8.74 -21.54
CA CYS A 140 -17.28 -8.49 -20.24
C CYS A 140 -16.44 -7.49 -19.43
N ARG A 141 -17.03 -6.96 -18.39
CA ARG A 141 -16.38 -5.99 -17.50
C ARG A 141 -16.40 -6.47 -16.06
N GLN A 142 -15.24 -6.43 -15.43
CA GLN A 142 -15.11 -6.78 -14.01
C GLN A 142 -14.71 -5.55 -13.22
N ARG A 143 -15.57 -5.17 -12.26
CA ARG A 143 -15.29 -4.16 -11.27
C ARG A 143 -15.04 -4.82 -9.94
N LEU A 144 -13.97 -4.42 -9.27
CA LEU A 144 -13.55 -4.98 -7.99
C LEU A 144 -13.20 -3.85 -7.03
N ASP A 145 -13.53 -4.06 -5.78
CA ASP A 145 -13.09 -3.16 -4.72
C ASP A 145 -11.57 -3.27 -4.55
N ARG A 146 -10.92 -2.13 -4.38
CA ARG A 146 -9.50 -2.09 -4.03
C ARG A 146 -9.34 -2.24 -2.53
N MET A 147 -8.59 -3.26 -2.12
CA MET A 147 -8.30 -3.51 -0.72
C MET A 147 -7.45 -2.39 -0.12
N GLN A 148 -7.67 -2.11 1.15
CA GLN A 148 -6.78 -1.25 1.93
C GLN A 148 -5.36 -1.83 1.90
N GLY A 149 -4.35 -1.00 1.69
CA GLY A 149 -2.96 -1.41 1.56
C GLY A 149 -2.54 -1.80 0.14
N ALA A 150 -3.49 -2.07 -0.78
CA ALA A 150 -3.14 -2.48 -2.14
C ALA A 150 -2.43 -1.36 -2.92
N ARG A 151 -1.26 -1.68 -3.47
CA ARG A 151 -0.44 -0.82 -4.34
C ARG A 151 -0.12 -1.47 -5.68
N ALA A 152 -0.33 -2.78 -5.82
CA ALA A 152 -0.12 -3.52 -7.05
C ALA A 152 -1.29 -4.47 -7.33
N VAL A 153 -1.56 -4.69 -8.61
CA VAL A 153 -2.56 -5.64 -9.12
C VAL A 153 -1.90 -6.58 -10.12
N GLY A 154 -2.13 -7.87 -9.94
CA GLY A 154 -1.73 -8.91 -10.89
C GLY A 154 -2.93 -9.47 -11.64
N LEU A 155 -2.80 -9.67 -12.96
CA LEU A 155 -3.75 -10.37 -13.81
C LEU A 155 -3.17 -11.71 -14.23
N ALA A 156 -3.84 -12.80 -13.89
CA ALA A 156 -3.47 -14.17 -14.26
C ALA A 156 -4.60 -14.86 -14.99
N VAL A 157 -4.26 -15.73 -15.95
CA VAL A 157 -5.24 -16.51 -16.73
C VAL A 157 -4.88 -17.98 -16.69
N GLY A 158 -5.86 -18.82 -16.38
CA GLY A 158 -5.71 -20.27 -16.26
C GLY A 158 -5.96 -20.97 -17.60
N TYR A 159 -5.04 -20.84 -18.55
CA TYR A 159 -5.06 -21.61 -19.79
C TYR A 159 -4.69 -23.08 -19.54
N ALA A 160 -5.37 -24.01 -20.23
CA ALA A 160 -5.04 -25.44 -20.24
C ALA A 160 -3.66 -25.70 -20.87
N GLN A 161 -3.42 -25.07 -22.03
CA GLN A 161 -2.12 -25.01 -22.68
C GLN A 161 -1.62 -23.57 -22.61
N ARG A 162 -0.44 -23.39 -22.05
CA ARG A 162 0.09 -22.03 -21.82
C ARG A 162 1.07 -21.69 -22.94
N GLY A 163 0.87 -20.51 -23.54
CA GLY A 163 1.83 -19.89 -24.44
C GLY A 163 3.11 -19.41 -23.72
N PRO A 164 4.07 -18.84 -24.45
CA PRO A 164 5.39 -18.44 -23.93
C PRO A 164 5.34 -17.19 -23.03
N ALA A 165 4.23 -16.45 -23.00
CA ALA A 165 4.15 -15.22 -22.23
C ALA A 165 4.11 -15.47 -20.71
N PRO A 166 4.52 -14.46 -19.89
CA PRO A 166 4.45 -14.56 -18.44
C PRO A 166 3.03 -14.89 -17.96
N PRO A 167 2.87 -15.83 -17.03
CA PRO A 167 1.56 -16.28 -16.56
C PRO A 167 0.81 -15.23 -15.74
N LEU A 168 1.50 -14.18 -15.29
CA LEU A 168 0.98 -13.10 -14.48
C LEU A 168 1.49 -11.76 -15.02
N ARG A 169 0.59 -10.83 -15.28
CA ARG A 169 0.90 -9.44 -15.61
C ARG A 169 0.70 -8.58 -14.38
N VAL A 170 1.71 -7.79 -14.01
CA VAL A 170 1.70 -6.96 -12.80
C VAL A 170 1.62 -5.49 -13.16
N TYR A 171 0.78 -4.75 -12.46
CA TYR A 171 0.52 -3.32 -12.63
C TYR A 171 0.58 -2.62 -11.29
N ASP A 172 1.27 -1.49 -11.24
CA ASP A 172 1.19 -0.59 -10.10
C ASP A 172 -0.11 0.21 -10.15
N ILE A 173 -0.72 0.39 -8.97
CA ILE A 173 -1.89 1.26 -8.83
C ILE A 173 -1.42 2.71 -8.90
N PRO A 174 -2.00 3.55 -9.80
CA PRO A 174 -1.57 4.93 -9.96
C PRO A 174 -1.73 5.73 -8.67
N LEU A 175 -0.83 6.70 -8.46
CA LEU A 175 -0.91 7.64 -7.36
C LEU A 175 -1.47 8.97 -7.85
N GLU A 176 -2.48 9.46 -7.17
CA GLU A 176 -3.01 10.81 -7.31
C GLU A 176 -2.35 11.70 -6.26
N VAL A 177 -1.81 12.84 -6.68
CA VAL A 177 -1.16 13.80 -5.80
C VAL A 177 -1.97 15.09 -5.78
N GLU A 178 -2.42 15.47 -4.60
CA GLU A 178 -3.11 16.73 -4.35
C GLU A 178 -2.16 17.71 -3.64
N SER A 179 -2.30 19.00 -3.91
CA SER A 179 -1.54 20.05 -3.23
C SER A 179 -2.49 21.07 -2.63
N GLU A 180 -2.27 21.41 -1.37
CA GLU A 180 -3.00 22.42 -0.64
C GLU A 180 -2.07 23.56 -0.22
N GLY A 181 -2.64 24.79 -0.13
CA GLY A 181 -1.91 25.99 0.26
C GLY A 181 -1.32 26.74 -0.94
N TRP A 182 -1.32 28.09 -0.84
CA TRP A 182 -0.81 28.95 -1.91
C TRP A 182 0.56 29.57 -1.59
N VAL A 183 0.92 29.71 -0.31
CA VAL A 183 2.24 30.21 0.13
C VAL A 183 3.14 29.06 0.55
N LEU A 184 2.64 28.17 1.41
CA LEU A 184 3.31 26.92 1.81
C LEU A 184 2.48 25.78 1.26
N ARG A 185 2.99 25.12 0.22
CA ARG A 185 2.33 23.97 -0.39
C ARG A 185 2.60 22.71 0.43
N SER A 186 1.54 22.05 0.86
CA SER A 186 1.57 20.70 1.39
C SER A 186 1.02 19.74 0.35
N TYR A 187 1.66 18.59 0.20
CA TYR A 187 1.25 17.56 -0.76
C TYR A 187 0.73 16.34 -0.02
N THR A 188 -0.35 15.78 -0.54
CA THR A 188 -0.86 14.46 -0.14
C THR A 188 -0.89 13.55 -1.36
N ALA A 189 -0.54 12.28 -1.19
CA ALA A 189 -0.66 11.28 -2.23
C ALA A 189 -1.60 10.17 -1.77
N ARG A 190 -2.43 9.70 -2.69
CA ARG A 190 -3.33 8.56 -2.47
C ARG A 190 -3.33 7.64 -3.69
N THR A 191 -3.67 6.38 -3.49
CA THR A 191 -3.90 5.46 -4.60
C THR A 191 -5.18 5.87 -5.34
N GLY A 192 -5.05 6.05 -6.66
CA GLY A 192 -6.16 6.33 -7.58
C GLY A 192 -6.86 5.07 -8.09
N PRO A 193 -7.87 5.20 -8.96
CA PRO A 193 -8.49 4.07 -9.62
C PRO A 193 -7.55 3.44 -10.66
N LEU A 194 -7.65 2.13 -10.85
CA LEU A 194 -6.90 1.38 -11.86
C LEU A 194 -7.87 0.87 -12.92
N HIS A 195 -7.71 1.34 -14.16
CA HIS A 195 -8.51 0.90 -15.31
C HIS A 195 -7.63 0.11 -16.27
N LEU A 196 -8.00 -1.14 -16.54
CA LEU A 196 -7.24 -2.06 -17.39
C LEU A 196 -8.09 -2.60 -18.54
N GLN A 197 -7.43 -2.88 -19.65
CA GLN A 197 -7.94 -3.71 -20.73
C GLN A 197 -7.18 -5.04 -20.75
N LEU A 198 -7.89 -6.14 -20.90
CA LEU A 198 -7.36 -7.48 -21.00
C LEU A 198 -7.90 -8.14 -22.27
N VAL A 199 -7.03 -8.44 -23.23
CA VAL A 199 -7.37 -9.14 -24.46
C VAL A 199 -6.78 -10.55 -24.40
N LEU A 200 -7.65 -11.55 -24.42
CA LEU A 200 -7.31 -12.97 -24.32
C LEU A 200 -7.28 -13.61 -25.70
N GLY A 201 -6.16 -14.17 -26.07
CA GLY A 201 -5.97 -14.99 -27.27
C GLY A 201 -6.37 -16.46 -27.04
N ALA A 202 -5.94 -17.33 -27.94
CA ALA A 202 -6.21 -18.76 -27.83
C ALA A 202 -5.51 -19.38 -26.59
N ASP A 203 -4.24 -19.12 -26.42
CA ASP A 203 -3.37 -19.75 -25.41
C ASP A 203 -2.57 -18.75 -24.58
N ASP A 204 -2.77 -17.45 -24.81
CA ASP A 204 -1.99 -16.39 -24.21
C ASP A 204 -2.78 -15.08 -24.01
N ILE A 205 -2.27 -14.20 -23.16
CA ILE A 205 -2.70 -12.81 -23.01
C ILE A 205 -2.10 -12.01 -24.18
N VAL A 206 -2.90 -11.67 -25.19
CA VAL A 206 -2.45 -10.89 -26.35
C VAL A 206 -2.12 -9.46 -25.97
N GLN A 207 -2.98 -8.85 -25.16
CA GLN A 207 -2.79 -7.48 -24.65
C GLN A 207 -3.31 -7.37 -23.24
N ALA A 208 -2.53 -6.69 -22.41
CA ALA A 208 -3.00 -6.25 -21.11
C ALA A 208 -2.30 -4.92 -20.77
N GLY A 209 -3.06 -3.94 -20.29
CA GLY A 209 -2.53 -2.60 -20.00
C GLY A 209 -3.60 -1.61 -19.61
N ALA A 210 -3.18 -0.35 -19.46
CA ALA A 210 -4.10 0.73 -19.13
C ALA A 210 -5.17 0.88 -20.22
N LEU A 211 -6.42 1.07 -19.82
CA LEU A 211 -7.52 1.33 -20.73
C LEU A 211 -7.36 2.75 -21.30
N PRO A 212 -7.23 2.90 -22.64
CA PRO A 212 -6.88 4.19 -23.24
C PRO A 212 -7.89 5.30 -22.97
N ASP A 213 -9.15 4.94 -22.77
CA ASP A 213 -10.25 5.89 -22.60
C ASP A 213 -11.24 5.42 -21.52
N ALA A 214 -10.76 5.52 -20.26
CA ALA A 214 -11.54 5.11 -19.09
C ALA A 214 -12.90 5.84 -18.99
N SER A 215 -13.00 7.08 -19.48
CA SER A 215 -14.23 7.86 -19.47
C SER A 215 -15.28 7.36 -20.47
N GLN A 216 -14.86 6.92 -21.64
CA GLN A 216 -15.76 6.33 -22.65
C GLN A 216 -16.15 4.90 -22.26
N ALA A 217 -15.18 4.13 -21.78
CA ALA A 217 -15.41 2.78 -21.30
C ALA A 217 -16.45 2.73 -20.16
N ALA A 218 -16.48 3.74 -19.30
CA ALA A 218 -17.47 3.82 -18.21
C ALA A 218 -18.93 3.98 -18.73
N LYS A 219 -19.12 4.51 -19.93
CA LYS A 219 -20.43 4.78 -20.53
C LYS A 219 -20.98 3.64 -21.37
N SER A 220 -20.16 2.67 -21.78
CA SER A 220 -20.62 1.54 -22.59
C SER A 220 -21.22 0.45 -21.69
N PRO A 221 -22.48 0.04 -21.88
CA PRO A 221 -23.12 -1.03 -21.14
C PRO A 221 -22.49 -2.37 -21.58
N VAL A 222 -21.44 -2.79 -20.88
CA VAL A 222 -20.84 -4.13 -21.04
C VAL A 222 -21.29 -4.99 -19.88
N ALA A 223 -21.74 -6.22 -20.17
CA ALA A 223 -22.17 -7.15 -19.14
C ALA A 223 -21.04 -7.47 -18.15
N PRO A 224 -21.34 -7.70 -16.86
CA PRO A 224 -20.34 -8.16 -15.90
C PRO A 224 -19.82 -9.55 -16.30
N CYS A 225 -18.54 -9.81 -15.99
CA CYS A 225 -18.01 -11.15 -16.07
C CYS A 225 -18.64 -12.04 -14.97
N LEU A 226 -18.64 -13.35 -15.17
CA LEU A 226 -19.23 -14.29 -14.20
C LEU A 226 -18.28 -14.51 -13.02
N PRO A 227 -18.60 -14.06 -11.81
CA PRO A 227 -17.74 -14.26 -10.66
C PRO A 227 -17.72 -15.75 -10.27
N LEU A 228 -16.54 -16.24 -9.86
CA LEU A 228 -16.40 -17.51 -9.15
C LEU A 228 -16.48 -17.25 -7.65
N ALA A 229 -17.35 -17.98 -6.98
CA ALA A 229 -17.45 -17.91 -5.54
C ALA A 229 -16.10 -18.32 -4.88
N PRO A 230 -15.74 -17.73 -3.74
CA PRO A 230 -14.67 -18.27 -2.92
C PRO A 230 -15.05 -19.69 -2.47
N VAL A 231 -14.07 -20.59 -2.48
CA VAL A 231 -14.23 -21.97 -1.99
C VAL A 231 -14.12 -21.99 -0.48
#